data_73ba47cff79d3a6eb476174441b75c29
#
_entry.id   73ba47cff79d3a6eb476174441b75c29
#
_cell.length_a   1.000
_cell.length_b   1.000
_cell.length_c   1.000
_cell.angle_alpha   90.00
_cell.angle_beta   90.00
_cell.angle_gamma   90.00
#
_symmetry.space_group_name_H-M   'P 1'
#
loop_
_entity.id
_entity.type
_entity.pdbx_description
1 polymer ?
#
loop_
_entity_poly.entity_id
_entity_poly.type
_entity_poly.pdbx_seq_one_letter_code
_entity_poly.pdbx_strand_id
1 'polypeptide(L)'
;MSTKRNPKSTSTTFNKITITLASPDSILDRSFGEVLKPETINYRTYKPERDGLFCEKIFGPMKDYECYCGKYKRIRYKGIVCDRCGVEVTEKKVRRERMGHIKLVVPVVHIWYFKSLPNKIGYILGTGSKKLEMI
;
A
#
# COMPACT_ATOMS: atom_id res chain seq x y z
N MET A 1 -0.10 16.74 -12.35
CA MET A 1 -0.41 15.42 -11.81
C MET A 1 0.44 14.39 -12.54
N SER A 2 1.47 13.88 -11.89
CA SER A 2 2.38 12.90 -12.49
C SER A 2 1.69 11.54 -12.56
N THR A 3 1.44 11.06 -13.77
CA THR A 3 0.97 9.68 -14.02
C THR A 3 2.08 8.70 -13.67
N LYS A 4 2.01 8.09 -12.51
CA LYS A 4 2.89 6.98 -12.15
C LYS A 4 2.62 5.82 -13.11
N ARG A 5 3.55 5.60 -14.04
CA ARG A 5 3.49 4.44 -14.96
C ARG A 5 3.73 3.18 -14.14
N ASN A 6 2.82 2.22 -14.21
CA ASN A 6 3.11 0.85 -13.77
C ASN A 6 4.32 0.35 -14.55
N PRO A 7 5.40 -0.10 -13.90
CA PRO A 7 6.45 -0.77 -14.61
C PRO A 7 5.89 -2.06 -15.20
N LYS A 8 5.87 -2.16 -16.53
CA LYS A 8 5.64 -3.43 -17.22
C LYS A 8 6.67 -4.40 -16.68
N SER A 9 6.25 -5.59 -16.27
CA SER A 9 7.14 -6.66 -15.86
C SER A 9 8.01 -7.08 -17.05
N THR A 10 9.09 -6.36 -17.26
CA THR A 10 10.18 -6.85 -18.09
C THR A 10 10.94 -7.84 -17.22
N SER A 11 11.01 -9.08 -17.66
CA SER A 11 11.88 -10.09 -17.07
C SER A 11 13.33 -9.60 -17.23
N THR A 12 13.82 -8.88 -16.22
CA THR A 12 15.23 -8.48 -16.19
C THR A 12 16.04 -9.64 -15.65
N THR A 13 17.00 -10.11 -16.44
CA THR A 13 18.02 -11.03 -15.96
C THR A 13 18.89 -10.32 -14.93
N PHE A 14 19.01 -10.90 -13.76
CA PHE A 14 19.80 -10.35 -12.66
C PHE A 14 20.76 -11.41 -12.12
N ASN A 15 21.92 -10.98 -11.63
CA ASN A 15 22.94 -11.86 -11.05
C ASN A 15 22.93 -11.84 -9.51
N LYS A 16 22.30 -10.86 -8.90
CA LYS A 16 22.27 -10.68 -7.44
C LYS A 16 20.94 -10.11 -6.99
N ILE A 17 20.44 -10.63 -5.88
CA ILE A 17 19.31 -10.08 -5.15
C ILE A 17 19.81 -9.58 -3.79
N THR A 18 19.46 -8.36 -3.42
CA THR A 18 19.78 -7.78 -2.12
C THR A 18 18.50 -7.39 -1.40
N ILE A 19 18.37 -7.84 -0.17
CA ILE A 19 17.24 -7.50 0.72
C ILE A 19 17.71 -6.41 1.67
N THR A 20 17.02 -5.28 1.64
CA THR A 20 17.30 -4.12 2.50
C THR A 20 16.01 -3.57 3.08
N LEU A 21 16.12 -2.73 4.13
CA LEU A 21 14.98 -2.00 4.66
C LEU A 21 14.58 -0.89 3.68
N ALA A 22 13.27 -0.76 3.45
CA ALA A 22 12.73 0.36 2.70
C ALA A 22 12.67 1.61 3.58
N SER A 23 13.16 2.75 3.05
CA SER A 23 12.97 4.04 3.70
C SER A 23 11.52 4.52 3.59
N PRO A 24 11.04 5.41 4.49
CA PRO A 24 9.73 6.03 4.36
C PRO A 24 9.51 6.68 2.99
N ASP A 25 10.49 7.38 2.46
CA ASP A 25 10.42 8.03 1.15
C ASP A 25 10.25 7.00 0.02
N SER A 26 10.98 5.89 0.08
CA SER A 26 10.84 4.77 -0.88
C SER A 26 9.45 4.14 -0.84
N ILE A 27 8.83 4.06 0.33
CA ILE A 27 7.45 3.57 0.49
C ILE A 27 6.46 4.54 -0.13
N LEU A 28 6.60 5.84 0.14
CA LEU A 28 5.76 6.88 -0.44
C LEU A 28 5.84 6.92 -1.96
N ASP A 29 7.02 6.78 -2.53
CA ASP A 29 7.23 6.75 -3.98
C ASP A 29 6.50 5.60 -4.67
N ARG A 30 6.41 4.45 -4.02
CA ARG A 30 5.71 3.26 -4.53
C ARG A 30 4.22 3.26 -4.22
N SER A 31 3.77 4.06 -3.27
CA SER A 31 2.39 4.08 -2.80
C SER A 31 1.45 4.73 -3.81
N PHE A 32 0.28 4.14 -3.98
CA PHE A 32 -0.81 4.68 -4.80
C PHE A 32 -1.79 5.56 -4.00
N GLY A 33 -1.66 5.58 -2.69
CA GLY A 33 -2.45 6.44 -1.82
C GLY A 33 -2.34 6.07 -0.34
N GLU A 34 -2.85 6.95 0.51
CA GLU A 34 -2.90 6.78 1.95
C GLU A 34 -4.18 6.09 2.38
N VAL A 35 -4.06 5.09 3.23
CA VAL A 35 -5.18 4.43 3.91
C VAL A 35 -5.50 5.23 5.16
N LEU A 36 -6.69 5.84 5.19
CA LEU A 36 -7.11 6.75 6.26
C LEU A 36 -8.04 6.08 7.28
N LYS A 37 -8.69 4.97 6.89
CA LYS A 37 -9.71 4.29 7.69
C LYS A 37 -9.36 2.81 7.88
N PRO A 38 -9.67 2.23 9.04
CA PRO A 38 -9.44 0.81 9.29
C PRO A 38 -10.49 -0.10 8.65
N GLU A 39 -11.51 0.47 8.04
CA GLU A 39 -12.61 -0.26 7.43
C GLU A 39 -12.14 -1.04 6.21
N THR A 40 -12.73 -2.20 6.00
CA THR A 40 -12.42 -3.10 4.88
C THR A 40 -13.50 -3.04 3.81
N ILE A 41 -14.65 -3.64 4.10
CA ILE A 41 -15.80 -3.71 3.20
C ILE A 41 -17.08 -3.28 3.92
N ASN A 42 -18.04 -2.82 3.15
CA ASN A 42 -19.39 -2.56 3.67
C ASN A 42 -20.12 -3.91 3.80
N TYR A 43 -20.61 -4.23 5.01
CA TYR A 43 -21.27 -5.50 5.28
C TYR A 43 -22.61 -5.68 4.55
N ARG A 44 -23.25 -4.60 4.09
CA ARG A 44 -24.50 -4.65 3.33
C ARG A 44 -24.29 -4.83 1.84
N THR A 45 -23.32 -4.12 1.28
CA THR A 45 -23.09 -4.10 -0.18
C THR A 45 -21.92 -4.97 -0.61
N TYR A 46 -21.10 -5.44 0.33
CA TYR A 46 -19.84 -6.16 0.11
C TYR A 46 -18.84 -5.42 -0.78
N LYS A 47 -19.02 -4.11 -0.92
CA LYS A 47 -18.06 -3.26 -1.65
C LYS A 47 -17.01 -2.71 -0.72
N PRO A 48 -15.76 -2.53 -1.19
CA PRO A 48 -14.70 -1.90 -0.40
C PRO A 48 -15.08 -0.50 0.05
N GLU A 49 -14.81 -0.19 1.30
CA GLU A 49 -15.01 1.16 1.82
C GLU A 49 -13.96 2.13 1.26
N ARG A 50 -14.39 3.35 1.01
CA ARG A 50 -13.53 4.41 0.51
C ARG A 50 -12.49 4.78 1.57
N ASP A 51 -11.24 4.96 1.14
CA ASP A 51 -10.07 5.27 1.97
C ASP A 51 -9.73 4.19 3.02
N GLY A 52 -10.36 3.02 2.91
CA GLY A 52 -10.11 1.87 3.75
C GLY A 52 -9.01 0.95 3.22
N LEU A 53 -8.82 -0.17 3.91
CA LEU A 53 -7.76 -1.14 3.61
C LEU A 53 -7.93 -1.84 2.25
N PHE A 54 -9.12 -1.83 1.66
CA PHE A 54 -9.41 -2.42 0.34
C PHE A 54 -9.90 -1.38 -0.68
N CYS A 55 -9.67 -0.11 -0.44
CA CYS A 55 -10.13 0.99 -1.28
C CYS A 55 -9.80 0.78 -2.77
N GLU A 56 -10.81 0.85 -3.63
CA GLU A 56 -10.61 0.71 -5.08
C GLU A 56 -9.85 1.88 -5.71
N LYS A 57 -9.95 3.07 -5.12
CA LYS A 57 -9.21 4.24 -5.59
C LYS A 57 -7.69 4.08 -5.40
N ILE A 58 -7.28 3.45 -4.29
CA ILE A 58 -5.87 3.23 -3.97
C ILE A 58 -5.34 2.00 -4.71
N PHE A 59 -6.01 0.87 -4.55
CA PHE A 59 -5.50 -0.43 -5.00
C PHE A 59 -6.00 -0.85 -6.39
N GLY A 60 -7.05 -0.25 -6.88
CA GLY A 60 -7.63 -0.60 -8.17
C GLY A 60 -9.02 -1.26 -8.06
N PRO A 61 -9.69 -1.48 -9.20
CA PRO A 61 -11.05 -1.96 -9.25
C PRO A 61 -11.19 -3.41 -8.79
N MET A 62 -12.35 -3.77 -8.25
CA MET A 62 -12.69 -5.15 -7.88
C MET A 62 -13.06 -6.02 -9.08
N LYS A 63 -13.54 -5.40 -10.14
CA LYS A 63 -13.90 -6.05 -11.41
C LYS A 63 -13.10 -5.45 -12.54
N ASP A 64 -12.77 -6.29 -13.54
CA ASP A 64 -12.02 -5.84 -14.70
C ASP A 64 -12.76 -4.73 -15.45
N TYR A 65 -12.06 -3.63 -15.69
CA TYR A 65 -12.56 -2.47 -16.45
C TYR A 65 -13.87 -1.89 -15.96
N GLU A 66 -14.09 -1.88 -14.66
CA GLU A 66 -15.28 -1.29 -14.05
C GLU A 66 -14.88 -0.41 -12.86
N CYS A 67 -15.31 0.86 -12.84
CA CYS A 67 -15.09 1.73 -11.71
C CYS A 67 -16.09 1.47 -10.57
N TYR A 68 -15.79 1.96 -9.37
CA TYR A 68 -16.61 1.75 -8.17
C TYR A 68 -18.07 2.21 -8.34
N CYS A 69 -18.29 3.40 -8.92
CA CYS A 69 -19.64 3.95 -9.12
C CYS A 69 -20.39 3.38 -10.33
N GLY A 70 -19.72 2.60 -11.17
CA GLY A 70 -20.31 2.00 -12.36
C GLY A 70 -20.48 2.94 -13.57
N LYS A 71 -19.99 4.18 -13.48
CA LYS A 71 -20.06 5.14 -14.60
C LYS A 71 -19.29 4.65 -15.82
N TYR A 72 -18.10 4.13 -15.60
CA TYR A 72 -17.27 3.54 -16.65
C TYR A 72 -17.23 2.04 -16.50
N LYS A 73 -17.71 1.35 -17.53
CA LYS A 73 -17.70 -0.11 -17.64
C LYS A 73 -17.17 -0.48 -19.02
N ARG A 74 -16.48 -1.60 -19.11
CA ARG A 74 -15.88 -2.17 -20.31
C ARG A 74 -14.52 -1.61 -20.69
N ILE A 75 -13.81 -2.42 -21.49
CA ILE A 75 -12.42 -2.21 -21.90
C ILE A 75 -12.18 -0.92 -22.70
N ARG A 76 -13.19 -0.40 -23.39
CA ARG A 76 -13.06 0.85 -24.17
C ARG A 76 -12.63 2.05 -23.33
N TYR A 77 -12.87 2.02 -22.03
CA TYR A 77 -12.49 3.07 -21.08
C TYR A 77 -11.19 2.80 -20.35
N LYS A 78 -10.41 1.82 -20.80
CA LYS A 78 -9.13 1.45 -20.17
C LYS A 78 -8.23 2.66 -19.95
N GLY A 79 -7.68 2.76 -18.72
CA GLY A 79 -6.75 3.81 -18.35
C GLY A 79 -7.38 5.13 -17.93
N ILE A 80 -8.69 5.27 -18.01
CA ILE A 80 -9.40 6.47 -17.56
C ILE A 80 -9.57 6.39 -16.05
N VAL A 81 -9.30 7.51 -15.38
CA VAL A 81 -9.62 7.69 -13.96
C VAL A 81 -11.01 8.30 -13.87
N CYS A 82 -11.92 7.62 -13.18
CA CYS A 82 -13.29 8.09 -13.03
C CYS A 82 -13.31 9.45 -12.28
N ASP A 83 -13.91 10.45 -12.89
CA ASP A 83 -14.09 11.78 -12.31
C ASP A 83 -15.01 11.77 -11.07
N ARG A 84 -15.90 10.81 -10.95
CA ARG A 84 -16.86 10.69 -9.86
C ARG A 84 -16.31 9.92 -8.64
N CYS A 85 -15.70 8.75 -8.85
CA CYS A 85 -15.22 7.90 -7.76
C CYS A 85 -13.68 7.83 -7.64
N GLY A 86 -12.95 8.34 -8.62
CA GLY A 86 -11.49 8.36 -8.62
C GLY A 86 -10.82 7.01 -8.90
N VAL A 87 -11.58 5.99 -9.25
CA VAL A 87 -11.06 4.65 -9.56
C VAL A 87 -10.57 4.60 -11.01
N GLU A 88 -9.38 4.08 -11.22
CA GLU A 88 -8.83 3.84 -12.56
C GLU A 88 -9.48 2.60 -13.17
N VAL A 89 -9.92 2.72 -14.41
CA VAL A 89 -10.52 1.60 -15.18
C VAL A 89 -9.41 0.73 -15.73
N THR A 90 -9.10 -0.36 -15.03
CA THR A 90 -8.05 -1.31 -15.37
C THR A 90 -8.41 -2.72 -14.91
N GLU A 91 -7.52 -3.68 -15.11
CA GLU A 91 -7.73 -5.06 -14.68
C GLU A 91 -7.65 -5.17 -13.14
N LYS A 92 -8.46 -6.06 -12.56
CA LYS A 92 -8.47 -6.31 -11.11
C LYS A 92 -7.14 -6.85 -10.57
N LYS A 93 -6.31 -7.47 -11.41
CA LYS A 93 -5.01 -8.02 -10.99
C LYS A 93 -4.05 -6.97 -10.42
N VAL A 94 -4.22 -5.69 -10.80
CA VAL A 94 -3.40 -4.59 -10.26
C VAL A 94 -3.52 -4.45 -8.75
N ARG A 95 -4.60 -4.95 -8.15
CA ARG A 95 -4.78 -4.99 -6.69
C ARG A 95 -3.73 -5.84 -5.97
N ARG A 96 -3.10 -6.78 -6.66
CA ARG A 96 -2.00 -7.60 -6.14
C ARG A 96 -0.64 -6.96 -6.31
N GLU A 97 -0.54 -5.93 -7.14
CA GLU A 97 0.72 -5.25 -7.51
C GLU A 97 0.85 -3.90 -6.83
N ARG A 98 -0.26 -3.20 -6.61
CA ARG A 98 -0.28 -1.85 -6.04
C ARG A 98 -0.14 -1.87 -4.54
N MET A 99 0.66 -0.95 -4.03
CA MET A 99 0.88 -0.70 -2.61
C MET A 99 0.24 0.62 -2.21
N GLY A 100 -0.34 0.64 -1.04
CA GLY A 100 -0.72 1.86 -0.33
C GLY A 100 0.18 2.05 0.88
N HIS A 101 -0.02 3.14 1.61
CA HIS A 101 0.71 3.39 2.85
C HIS A 101 -0.24 3.84 3.96
N ILE A 102 0.20 3.61 5.18
CA ILE A 102 -0.43 4.13 6.40
C ILE A 102 0.58 5.05 7.06
N LYS A 103 0.20 6.30 7.28
CA LYS A 103 1.04 7.27 7.98
C LYS A 103 0.85 7.09 9.48
N LEU A 104 1.91 6.74 10.17
CA LEU A 104 1.91 6.63 11.61
C LEU A 104 1.94 8.02 12.26
N VAL A 105 1.25 8.17 13.39
CA VAL A 105 1.21 9.44 14.15
C VAL A 105 2.58 9.76 14.76
N VAL A 106 3.28 8.73 15.21
CA VAL A 106 4.63 8.83 15.81
C VAL A 106 5.55 7.81 15.14
N PRO A 107 6.87 8.08 15.08
CA PRO A 107 7.85 7.11 14.63
C PRO A 107 7.78 5.83 15.47
N VAL A 108 7.82 4.68 14.82
CA VAL A 108 7.85 3.37 15.46
C VAL A 108 9.14 2.65 15.05
N VAL A 109 9.77 2.01 16.02
CA VAL A 109 11.01 1.28 15.79
C VAL A 109 10.77 0.02 14.97
N HIS A 110 11.60 -0.21 13.96
CA HIS A 110 11.53 -1.42 13.16
C HIS A 110 11.92 -2.65 14.00
N ILE A 111 11.16 -3.73 13.85
CA ILE A 111 11.31 -4.96 14.62
C ILE A 111 12.72 -5.59 14.53
N TRP A 112 13.42 -5.42 13.40
CA TRP A 112 14.79 -5.94 13.24
C TRP A 112 15.78 -5.34 14.24
N TYR A 113 15.58 -4.11 14.66
CA TYR A 113 16.43 -3.44 15.66
C TYR A 113 15.97 -3.71 17.09
N PHE A 114 14.70 -4.04 17.29
CA PHE A 114 14.10 -4.24 18.59
C PHE A 114 14.14 -5.71 19.05
N LYS A 115 13.76 -6.65 18.17
CA LYS A 115 13.69 -8.09 18.48
C LYS A 115 14.98 -8.88 18.16
N SER A 116 16.02 -8.23 17.63
CA SER A 116 17.32 -8.88 17.44
C SER A 116 18.01 -9.15 18.77
N LEU A 117 18.76 -10.25 18.84
CA LEU A 117 19.61 -10.56 19.97
C LEU A 117 21.08 -10.34 19.55
N PRO A 118 21.83 -9.44 20.24
CA PRO A 118 21.41 -8.55 21.34
C PRO A 118 20.50 -7.40 20.84
N ASN A 119 19.60 -6.92 21.70
CA ASN A 119 18.75 -5.77 21.39
C ASN A 119 19.60 -4.50 21.26
N LYS A 120 19.83 -4.05 20.02
CA LYS A 120 20.72 -2.91 19.74
C LYS A 120 20.20 -1.60 20.33
N ILE A 121 18.89 -1.41 20.36
CA ILE A 121 18.27 -0.21 20.94
C ILE A 121 18.45 -0.20 22.46
N GLY A 122 18.22 -1.35 23.11
CA GLY A 122 18.47 -1.51 24.54
C GLY A 122 19.91 -1.22 24.94
N TYR A 123 20.86 -1.64 24.12
CA TYR A 123 22.27 -1.33 24.31
C TYR A 123 22.56 0.16 24.24
N ILE A 124 22.07 0.86 23.22
CA ILE A 124 22.31 2.29 23.05
C ILE A 124 21.66 3.10 24.16
N LEU A 125 20.45 2.73 24.57
CA LEU A 125 19.70 3.42 25.62
C LEU A 125 20.05 2.95 27.05
N GLY A 126 20.85 1.93 27.20
CA GLY A 126 21.18 1.33 28.50
C GLY A 126 19.99 0.76 29.25
N THR A 127 18.96 0.33 28.52
CA THR A 127 17.66 -0.10 29.07
C THR A 127 17.39 -1.55 28.71
N GLY A 128 16.94 -2.34 29.69
CA GLY A 128 16.55 -3.73 29.44
C GLY A 128 15.32 -3.88 28.57
N SER A 129 15.28 -4.97 27.77
CA SER A 129 14.21 -5.23 26.79
C SER A 129 12.82 -5.19 27.39
N LYS A 130 12.61 -5.71 28.60
CA LYS A 130 11.31 -5.67 29.30
C LYS A 130 10.76 -4.26 29.50
N LYS A 131 11.65 -3.30 29.84
CA LYS A 131 11.25 -1.89 30.01
C LYS A 131 10.90 -1.24 28.68
N LEU A 132 11.62 -1.58 27.61
CA LEU A 132 11.35 -1.08 26.26
C LEU A 132 10.05 -1.64 25.67
N GLU A 133 9.66 -2.85 26.05
CA GLU A 133 8.37 -3.45 25.62
C GLU A 133 7.15 -2.80 26.29
N MET A 134 7.35 -2.07 27.38
CA MET A 134 6.28 -1.37 28.11
C MET A 134 6.01 0.04 27.56
N ILE A 135 6.90 0.59 26.77
CA ILE A 135 6.78 1.91 26.13
C ILE A 135 6.10 1.76 24.78
#